data_0e532d0fd877dcb9577a63257922a52c
#
_entry.id   0e532d0fd877dcb9577a63257922a52c
#
_cell.length_a   1.000
_cell.length_b   1.000
_cell.length_c   1.000
_cell.angle_alpha   90.00
_cell.angle_beta   90.00
_cell.angle_gamma   90.00
#
_symmetry.space_group_name_H-M   'P 1'
#
loop_
_entity.id
_entity.type
_entity.pdbx_description
1 polymer ?
#
loop_
_entity_poly.entity_id
_entity_poly.type
_entity_poly.pdbx_seq_one_letter_code
_entity_poly.pdbx_strand_id
1 'polypeptide(L)'
;MAHPHSFITLVTTVMTENDQLTGLKMQWTMDEITSADLLYDAGNAKPDSPVWKKLAAEVMANVLGQHYFTEFWHNGKKVTFNNLPPEYGLARVGHQAVLTFVLPLAHPQPLKGQTYQFATFDPTYFVDMSYDNASDAKLPKTLDSLCKIAVKTPQPNEDTLAFAQSLDKADAPPEDMELGKQFAQQVILQCQ
;
A
#
# COMPACT_ATOMS: atom_id res chain seq x y z
N MET A 1 0.94 12.72 20.99
CA MET A 1 1.72 11.62 20.40
C MET A 1 2.12 11.98 18.98
N ALA A 2 3.34 11.61 18.60
CA ALA A 2 3.92 11.94 17.30
C ALA A 2 3.25 11.17 16.13
N HIS A 3 3.33 11.71 14.92
CA HIS A 3 3.06 10.97 13.69
C HIS A 3 4.30 10.15 13.32
N PRO A 4 4.14 8.89 12.86
CA PRO A 4 2.88 8.15 12.71
C PRO A 4 2.41 7.49 14.01
N HIS A 5 1.11 7.08 14.03
CA HIS A 5 0.51 6.35 15.16
C HIS A 5 0.29 4.88 14.86
N SER A 6 0.25 4.53 13.60
CA SER A 6 0.00 3.18 13.10
C SER A 6 1.04 2.81 12.08
N PHE A 7 1.31 1.52 11.98
CA PHE A 7 2.33 0.99 11.07
C PHE A 7 1.75 -0.16 10.28
N ILE A 8 1.88 -0.07 8.96
CA ILE A 8 1.47 -1.13 8.05
C ILE A 8 2.70 -1.57 7.26
N THR A 9 2.97 -2.87 7.31
CA THR A 9 4.04 -3.48 6.53
C THR A 9 3.50 -3.95 5.20
N LEU A 10 4.18 -3.55 4.12
CA LEU A 10 3.74 -3.79 2.75
C LEU A 10 4.49 -4.96 2.13
N VAL A 11 3.74 -5.79 1.41
CA VAL A 11 4.28 -6.70 0.39
C VAL A 11 3.47 -6.45 -0.88
N THR A 12 4.15 -6.14 -1.97
CA THR A 12 3.50 -5.83 -3.25
C THR A 12 4.07 -6.72 -4.33
N THR A 13 3.20 -7.37 -5.11
CA THR A 13 3.60 -8.18 -6.25
C THR A 13 3.00 -7.58 -7.53
N VAL A 14 3.84 -7.31 -8.51
CA VAL A 14 3.40 -6.82 -9.81
C VAL A 14 2.60 -7.91 -10.52
N MET A 15 1.44 -7.56 -11.06
CA MET A 15 0.57 -8.47 -11.79
C MET A 15 0.60 -8.18 -13.27
N THR A 16 0.67 -9.25 -14.05
CA THR A 16 0.75 -9.15 -15.50
C THR A 16 -0.18 -10.16 -16.16
N GLU A 17 -0.64 -9.82 -17.37
CA GLU A 17 -1.42 -10.69 -18.22
C GLU A 17 -1.12 -10.33 -19.67
N ASN A 18 -0.85 -11.33 -20.52
CA ASN A 18 -0.52 -11.11 -21.92
C ASN A 18 0.61 -10.10 -22.13
N ASP A 19 1.67 -10.20 -21.32
CA ASP A 19 2.85 -9.32 -21.36
C ASP A 19 2.54 -7.84 -21.09
N GLN A 20 1.42 -7.58 -20.41
CA GLN A 20 1.04 -6.24 -19.98
C GLN A 20 0.91 -6.17 -18.47
N LEU A 21 1.18 -4.98 -17.92
CA LEU A 21 0.97 -4.68 -16.51
C LEU A 21 -0.53 -4.49 -16.28
N THR A 22 -1.12 -5.26 -15.37
CA THR A 22 -2.56 -5.21 -15.10
C THR A 22 -2.91 -4.70 -13.71
N GLY A 23 -2.00 -4.77 -12.78
CA GLY A 23 -2.27 -4.35 -11.41
C GLY A 23 -1.18 -4.71 -10.43
N LEU A 24 -1.52 -4.56 -9.17
CA LEU A 24 -0.65 -4.89 -8.03
C LEU A 24 -1.42 -5.78 -7.06
N LYS A 25 -0.79 -6.87 -6.63
CA LYS A 25 -1.31 -7.66 -5.53
C LYS A 25 -0.70 -7.13 -4.24
N MET A 26 -1.55 -6.70 -3.32
CA MET A 26 -1.15 -6.07 -2.07
C MET A 26 -1.39 -7.00 -0.88
N GLN A 27 -0.43 -7.02 0.04
CA GLN A 27 -0.59 -7.62 1.36
C GLN A 27 -0.14 -6.58 2.39
N TRP A 28 -1.07 -6.15 3.23
CA TRP A 28 -0.85 -5.14 4.24
C TRP A 28 -1.02 -5.76 5.62
N THR A 29 0.07 -5.84 6.36
CA THR A 29 0.06 -6.35 7.74
C THR A 29 0.03 -5.17 8.69
N MET A 30 -1.02 -5.08 9.50
CA MET A 30 -1.21 -4.00 10.46
C MET A 30 -0.47 -4.33 11.77
N ASP A 31 0.08 -3.33 12.45
CA ASP A 31 0.67 -3.53 13.76
C ASP A 31 -0.36 -4.03 14.78
N GLU A 32 0.10 -4.57 15.91
CA GLU A 32 -0.79 -5.20 16.90
C GLU A 32 -1.80 -4.22 17.50
N ILE A 33 -1.40 -2.98 17.75
CA ILE A 33 -2.30 -1.97 18.32
C ILE A 33 -3.38 -1.60 17.31
N THR A 34 -3.00 -1.33 16.07
CA THR A 34 -3.95 -1.04 14.98
C THR A 34 -4.89 -2.20 14.72
N SER A 35 -4.40 -3.43 14.84
CA SER A 35 -5.19 -4.65 14.63
C SER A 35 -6.20 -4.94 15.72
N ALA A 36 -5.97 -4.42 16.93
CA ALA A 36 -6.69 -4.86 18.13
C ALA A 36 -8.22 -4.78 18.00
N ASP A 37 -8.74 -3.67 17.50
CA ASP A 37 -10.19 -3.49 17.36
C ASP A 37 -10.79 -4.44 16.32
N LEU A 38 -10.12 -4.60 15.18
CA LEU A 38 -10.58 -5.53 14.14
C LEU A 38 -10.60 -6.96 14.65
N LEU A 39 -9.55 -7.37 15.36
CA LEU A 39 -9.45 -8.73 15.90
C LEU A 39 -10.45 -8.97 17.02
N TYR A 40 -10.74 -7.94 17.81
CA TYR A 40 -11.79 -8.00 18.83
C TYR A 40 -13.16 -8.20 18.20
N ASP A 41 -13.48 -7.44 17.17
CA ASP A 41 -14.75 -7.54 16.44
C ASP A 41 -14.92 -8.90 15.74
N ALA A 42 -13.82 -9.46 15.24
CA ALA A 42 -13.83 -10.79 14.63
C ALA A 42 -14.05 -11.90 15.67
N GLY A 43 -13.55 -11.68 16.89
CA GLY A 43 -13.67 -12.66 17.99
C GLY A 43 -13.11 -14.02 17.59
N ASN A 44 -13.93 -15.06 17.80
CA ASN A 44 -13.57 -16.45 17.47
C ASN A 44 -14.16 -16.91 16.12
N ALA A 45 -14.59 -15.97 15.28
CA ALA A 45 -15.15 -16.31 13.97
C ALA A 45 -14.11 -17.06 13.11
N LYS A 46 -14.60 -18.06 12.38
CA LYS A 46 -13.74 -18.84 11.48
C LYS A 46 -13.29 -17.98 10.29
N PRO A 47 -12.08 -18.25 9.73
CA PRO A 47 -11.64 -17.59 8.51
C PRO A 47 -12.72 -17.67 7.41
N ASP A 48 -12.85 -16.62 6.62
CA ASP A 48 -13.81 -16.49 5.52
C ASP A 48 -15.29 -16.61 5.92
N SER A 49 -15.59 -16.51 7.23
CA SER A 49 -16.95 -16.46 7.72
C SER A 49 -17.63 -15.12 7.39
N PRO A 50 -18.97 -15.02 7.52
CA PRO A 50 -19.68 -13.75 7.29
C PRO A 50 -19.15 -12.58 8.11
N VAL A 51 -18.69 -12.82 9.35
CA VAL A 51 -18.08 -11.77 10.19
C VAL A 51 -16.83 -11.22 9.54
N TRP A 52 -15.92 -12.10 9.11
CA TRP A 52 -14.69 -11.68 8.43
C TRP A 52 -14.95 -10.99 7.11
N LYS A 53 -15.92 -11.47 6.33
CA LYS A 53 -16.31 -10.86 5.05
C LYS A 53 -16.84 -9.45 5.25
N LYS A 54 -17.64 -9.24 6.30
CA LYS A 54 -18.15 -7.90 6.63
C LYS A 54 -17.02 -6.95 7.02
N LEU A 55 -16.13 -7.40 7.91
CA LEU A 55 -14.98 -6.60 8.33
C LEU A 55 -14.06 -6.27 7.14
N ALA A 56 -13.81 -7.25 6.28
CA ALA A 56 -13.01 -7.05 5.07
C ALA A 56 -13.65 -5.98 4.16
N ALA A 57 -14.96 -6.03 3.97
CA ALA A 57 -15.68 -5.06 3.15
C ALA A 57 -15.59 -3.65 3.74
N GLU A 58 -15.72 -3.50 5.04
CA GLU A 58 -15.62 -2.21 5.74
C GLU A 58 -14.21 -1.62 5.60
N VAL A 59 -13.18 -2.42 5.83
CA VAL A 59 -11.79 -1.98 5.66
C VAL A 59 -11.51 -1.61 4.21
N MET A 60 -11.98 -2.45 3.27
CA MET A 60 -11.76 -2.21 1.84
C MET A 60 -12.48 -0.95 1.35
N ALA A 61 -13.67 -0.65 1.86
CA ALA A 61 -14.39 0.58 1.53
C ALA A 61 -13.56 1.83 1.91
N ASN A 62 -12.91 1.81 3.06
CA ASN A 62 -12.02 2.88 3.48
C ASN A 62 -10.80 3.01 2.55
N VAL A 63 -10.21 1.89 2.19
CA VAL A 63 -9.05 1.86 1.26
C VAL A 63 -9.44 2.43 -0.11
N LEU A 64 -10.61 2.05 -0.63
CA LEU A 64 -11.14 2.57 -1.89
C LEU A 64 -11.40 4.08 -1.83
N GLY A 65 -11.93 4.58 -0.70
CA GLY A 65 -12.16 6.01 -0.49
C GLY A 65 -10.87 6.83 -0.50
N GLN A 66 -9.73 6.21 -0.27
CA GLN A 66 -8.40 6.81 -0.30
C GLN A 66 -7.61 6.43 -1.56
N HIS A 67 -8.28 6.02 -2.63
CA HIS A 67 -7.64 5.62 -3.90
C HIS A 67 -6.54 4.57 -3.68
N TYR A 68 -6.84 3.54 -2.86
CA TYR A 68 -5.91 2.47 -2.48
C TYR A 68 -4.66 2.97 -1.74
N PHE A 69 -4.65 4.20 -1.24
CA PHE A 69 -3.46 4.84 -0.67
C PHE A 69 -2.23 4.75 -1.59
N THR A 70 -2.45 4.71 -2.91
CA THR A 70 -1.39 4.42 -3.88
C THR A 70 -1.43 5.43 -5.02
N GLU A 71 -0.27 5.95 -5.39
CA GLU A 71 -0.05 6.71 -6.61
C GLU A 71 0.79 5.88 -7.58
N PHE A 72 0.41 5.88 -8.84
CA PHE A 72 1.08 5.12 -9.89
C PHE A 72 1.37 6.05 -11.08
N TRP A 73 2.61 6.04 -11.54
CA TRP A 73 3.09 6.99 -12.54
C TRP A 73 3.74 6.26 -13.72
N HIS A 74 3.48 6.77 -14.92
CA HIS A 74 4.10 6.35 -16.17
C HIS A 74 4.46 7.59 -17.00
N ASN A 75 5.74 7.81 -17.26
CA ASN A 75 6.21 8.96 -18.02
C ASN A 75 5.70 10.30 -17.45
N GLY A 76 5.69 10.44 -16.13
CA GLY A 76 5.24 11.66 -15.45
C GLY A 76 3.72 11.84 -15.39
N LYS A 77 2.94 10.88 -15.88
CA LYS A 77 1.47 10.92 -15.84
C LYS A 77 0.93 9.89 -14.86
N LYS A 78 -0.11 10.24 -14.13
CA LYS A 78 -0.79 9.29 -13.25
C LYS A 78 -1.50 8.23 -14.06
N VAL A 79 -1.29 6.98 -13.65
CA VAL A 79 -2.05 5.84 -14.15
C VAL A 79 -3.25 5.65 -13.24
N THR A 80 -4.44 5.55 -13.80
CA THR A 80 -5.68 5.43 -13.06
C THR A 80 -5.99 3.99 -12.69
N PHE A 81 -6.77 3.81 -11.61
CA PHE A 81 -7.17 2.51 -11.09
C PHE A 81 -8.66 2.26 -11.34
N ASN A 82 -9.03 0.98 -11.36
CA ASN A 82 -10.43 0.59 -11.32
C ASN A 82 -10.87 0.50 -9.85
N ASN A 83 -12.04 1.05 -9.51
CA ASN A 83 -12.54 1.06 -8.14
C ASN A 83 -13.19 -0.25 -7.68
N LEU A 84 -13.16 -1.30 -8.52
CA LEU A 84 -13.72 -2.60 -8.20
C LEU A 84 -12.60 -3.63 -8.09
N PRO A 85 -12.01 -3.81 -6.89
CA PRO A 85 -10.97 -4.82 -6.71
C PRO A 85 -11.55 -6.21 -6.93
N PRO A 86 -10.93 -7.02 -7.81
CA PRO A 86 -11.48 -8.35 -8.14
C PRO A 86 -11.37 -9.32 -6.96
N GLU A 87 -10.40 -9.10 -6.09
CA GLU A 87 -10.17 -9.93 -4.91
C GLU A 87 -9.77 -9.06 -3.73
N TYR A 88 -10.32 -9.35 -2.56
CA TYR A 88 -9.86 -8.81 -1.30
C TYR A 88 -10.26 -9.73 -0.15
N GLY A 89 -9.52 -9.67 0.93
CA GLY A 89 -9.81 -10.44 2.13
C GLY A 89 -9.09 -9.89 3.35
N LEU A 90 -9.58 -10.24 4.52
CA LEU A 90 -8.99 -9.87 5.79
C LEU A 90 -8.84 -11.13 6.63
N ALA A 91 -7.68 -11.29 7.26
CA ALA A 91 -7.38 -12.48 8.06
C ALA A 91 -6.60 -12.10 9.33
N ARG A 92 -6.66 -13.00 10.30
CA ARG A 92 -5.83 -12.92 11.50
C ARG A 92 -4.57 -13.75 11.29
N VAL A 93 -3.42 -13.14 11.55
CA VAL A 93 -2.14 -13.85 11.63
C VAL A 93 -1.50 -13.48 12.96
N GLY A 94 -1.51 -14.41 13.92
CA GLY A 94 -1.09 -14.10 15.29
C GLY A 94 -1.98 -13.01 15.93
N HIS A 95 -1.38 -11.92 16.33
CA HIS A 95 -2.08 -10.76 16.90
C HIS A 95 -2.21 -9.60 15.90
N GLN A 96 -2.07 -9.89 14.62
CA GLN A 96 -2.11 -8.88 13.56
C GLN A 96 -3.22 -9.17 12.58
N ALA A 97 -3.84 -8.11 12.06
CA ALA A 97 -4.77 -8.20 10.94
C ALA A 97 -3.99 -8.01 9.63
N VAL A 98 -4.29 -8.85 8.66
CA VAL A 98 -3.67 -8.80 7.34
C VAL A 98 -4.74 -8.61 6.28
N LEU A 99 -4.65 -7.49 5.55
CA LEU A 99 -5.51 -7.20 4.41
C LEU A 99 -4.77 -7.60 3.13
N THR A 100 -5.43 -8.40 2.32
CA THR A 100 -4.95 -8.73 0.97
C THR A 100 -5.94 -8.25 -0.06
N PHE A 101 -5.45 -7.68 -1.15
CA PHE A 101 -6.32 -7.28 -2.25
C PHE A 101 -5.53 -7.13 -3.55
N VAL A 102 -6.26 -7.10 -4.64
CA VAL A 102 -5.72 -6.77 -5.96
C VAL A 102 -6.13 -5.34 -6.28
N LEU A 103 -5.13 -4.50 -6.57
CA LEU A 103 -5.32 -3.14 -7.08
C LEU A 103 -5.28 -3.22 -8.60
N PRO A 104 -6.43 -3.11 -9.30
CA PRO A 104 -6.45 -3.23 -10.74
C PRO A 104 -6.19 -1.88 -11.40
N LEU A 105 -5.33 -1.85 -12.41
CA LEU A 105 -5.22 -0.68 -13.27
C LEU A 105 -6.49 -0.54 -14.12
N ALA A 106 -6.90 0.69 -14.40
CA ALA A 106 -8.08 0.95 -15.22
C ALA A 106 -7.92 0.35 -16.63
N HIS A 107 -6.70 0.39 -17.16
CA HIS A 107 -6.34 -0.21 -18.46
C HIS A 107 -4.99 -0.89 -18.36
N PRO A 108 -4.81 -2.06 -18.98
CA PRO A 108 -3.49 -2.69 -19.06
C PRO A 108 -2.44 -1.74 -19.65
N GLN A 109 -1.21 -1.83 -19.14
CA GLN A 109 -0.11 -0.97 -19.56
C GLN A 109 1.00 -1.81 -20.20
N PRO A 110 1.67 -1.30 -21.24
CA PRO A 110 2.79 -2.03 -21.84
C PRO A 110 3.95 -2.16 -20.87
N LEU A 111 4.69 -3.26 -20.93
CA LEU A 111 5.86 -3.49 -20.09
C LEU A 111 7.17 -3.24 -20.85
N LYS A 112 7.29 -3.77 -22.05
CA LYS A 112 8.54 -3.74 -22.80
C LYS A 112 9.03 -2.32 -23.06
N GLY A 113 10.25 -2.04 -22.60
CA GLY A 113 10.86 -0.72 -22.79
C GLY A 113 10.31 0.38 -21.91
N GLN A 114 9.48 0.05 -20.91
CA GLN A 114 8.78 1.04 -20.10
C GLN A 114 9.30 1.10 -18.67
N THR A 115 9.14 2.26 -18.05
CA THR A 115 9.45 2.48 -16.65
C THR A 115 8.22 2.99 -15.93
N TYR A 116 7.90 2.36 -14.80
CA TYR A 116 6.80 2.76 -13.92
C TYR A 116 7.33 3.08 -12.54
N GLN A 117 6.63 3.97 -11.84
CA GLN A 117 6.94 4.30 -10.48
C GLN A 117 5.65 4.33 -9.67
N PHE A 118 5.65 3.72 -8.49
CA PHE A 118 4.49 3.77 -7.61
C PHE A 118 4.90 3.88 -6.16
N ALA A 119 3.99 4.42 -5.35
CA ALA A 119 4.18 4.57 -3.92
C ALA A 119 2.86 4.32 -3.21
N THR A 120 2.92 3.65 -2.06
CA THR A 120 1.77 3.43 -1.18
C THR A 120 2.03 4.18 0.12
N PHE A 121 1.18 5.15 0.43
CA PHE A 121 1.38 6.00 1.60
C PHE A 121 0.08 6.67 2.04
N ASP A 122 0.01 7.01 3.32
CA ASP A 122 -1.04 7.86 3.86
C ASP A 122 -0.58 9.33 3.72
N PRO A 123 -1.32 10.17 2.96
CA PRO A 123 -0.94 11.57 2.77
C PRO A 123 -0.78 12.36 4.06
N THR A 124 -1.52 12.01 5.11
CA THR A 124 -1.47 12.69 6.41
C THR A 124 -0.37 12.16 7.34
N TYR A 125 0.23 11.06 6.98
CA TYR A 125 1.23 10.35 7.79
C TYR A 125 0.74 9.94 9.18
N PHE A 126 -0.58 9.72 9.33
CA PHE A 126 -1.09 9.03 10.52
C PHE A 126 -0.61 7.59 10.56
N VAL A 127 -0.46 6.99 9.38
CA VAL A 127 -0.02 5.62 9.19
C VAL A 127 1.29 5.64 8.41
N ASP A 128 2.31 4.94 8.93
CA ASP A 128 3.50 4.62 8.16
C ASP A 128 3.24 3.34 7.38
N MET A 129 3.37 3.41 6.06
CA MET A 129 3.22 2.28 5.16
C MET A 129 4.56 2.02 4.50
N SER A 130 5.22 0.93 4.88
CA SER A 130 6.59 0.68 4.43
C SER A 130 6.88 -0.79 4.18
N TYR A 131 7.86 -1.03 3.32
CA TYR A 131 8.44 -2.35 3.08
C TYR A 131 9.53 -2.61 4.11
N ASP A 132 9.52 -3.78 4.76
CA ASP A 132 10.59 -4.18 5.66
C ASP A 132 11.87 -4.46 4.87
N ASN A 133 11.73 -5.03 3.67
CA ASN A 133 12.84 -5.35 2.78
C ASN A 133 12.53 -4.90 1.36
N ALA A 134 13.54 -4.49 0.62
CA ALA A 134 13.37 -4.14 -0.80
C ALA A 134 12.81 -5.31 -1.62
N SER A 135 13.12 -6.55 -1.23
CA SER A 135 12.63 -7.77 -1.87
C SER A 135 11.13 -8.03 -1.66
N ASP A 136 10.47 -7.25 -0.81
CA ASP A 136 9.01 -7.34 -0.59
C ASP A 136 8.20 -6.59 -1.66
N ALA A 137 8.87 -5.81 -2.51
CA ALA A 137 8.34 -5.36 -3.78
C ALA A 137 8.78 -6.38 -4.84
N LYS A 138 7.84 -7.16 -5.35
CA LYS A 138 8.12 -8.40 -6.08
C LYS A 138 7.68 -8.36 -7.54
N LEU A 139 8.47 -9.03 -8.36
CA LEU A 139 8.12 -9.36 -9.74
C LEU A 139 7.69 -10.82 -9.83
N PRO A 140 6.73 -11.16 -10.69
CA PRO A 140 6.54 -12.56 -11.05
C PRO A 140 7.80 -13.10 -11.76
N LYS A 141 8.10 -14.36 -11.56
CA LYS A 141 9.31 -15.00 -12.13
C LYS A 141 9.40 -14.86 -13.66
N THR A 142 8.25 -14.82 -14.32
CA THR A 142 8.17 -14.64 -15.77
C THR A 142 8.77 -13.32 -16.27
N LEU A 143 8.91 -12.32 -15.39
CA LEU A 143 9.47 -11.01 -15.73
C LEU A 143 10.94 -10.83 -15.32
N ASP A 144 11.55 -11.81 -14.66
CA ASP A 144 12.92 -11.66 -14.12
C ASP A 144 13.95 -11.31 -15.19
N SER A 145 13.77 -11.78 -16.43
CA SER A 145 14.69 -11.49 -17.54
C SER A 145 14.37 -10.19 -18.25
N LEU A 146 13.16 -9.69 -18.13
CA LEU A 146 12.69 -8.48 -18.82
C LEU A 146 12.77 -7.24 -17.94
N CYS A 147 12.46 -7.36 -16.66
CA CYS A 147 12.25 -6.22 -15.77
C CYS A 147 13.12 -6.29 -14.53
N LYS A 148 13.36 -5.12 -13.95
CA LYS A 148 13.97 -4.94 -12.63
C LYS A 148 13.05 -4.11 -11.75
N ILE A 149 13.06 -4.40 -10.45
CA ILE A 149 12.29 -3.65 -9.47
C ILE A 149 13.22 -3.17 -8.36
N ALA A 150 13.04 -1.93 -7.93
CA ALA A 150 13.84 -1.32 -6.87
C ALA A 150 12.95 -0.50 -5.94
N VAL A 151 13.33 -0.43 -4.68
CA VAL A 151 12.67 0.40 -3.67
C VAL A 151 13.64 1.49 -3.24
N LYS A 152 13.21 2.76 -3.37
CA LYS A 152 13.95 3.90 -2.87
C LYS A 152 13.31 4.42 -1.61
N THR A 153 14.07 4.43 -0.51
CA THR A 153 13.60 4.94 0.77
C THR A 153 14.06 6.37 0.93
N PRO A 154 13.13 7.33 1.12
CA PRO A 154 13.49 8.73 1.28
C PRO A 154 14.17 8.97 2.62
N GLN A 155 14.95 10.05 2.68
CA GLN A 155 15.57 10.52 3.92
C GLN A 155 15.08 11.95 4.16
N PRO A 156 13.92 12.13 4.83
CA PRO A 156 13.41 13.46 5.14
C PRO A 156 14.40 14.26 5.98
N ASN A 157 14.43 15.58 5.80
CA ASN A 157 15.33 16.43 6.57
C ASN A 157 14.90 16.51 8.04
N GLU A 158 15.77 17.06 8.89
CA GLU A 158 15.54 17.15 10.33
C GLU A 158 14.29 17.98 10.67
N ASP A 159 14.03 19.04 9.93
CA ASP A 159 12.85 19.89 10.16
C ASP A 159 11.55 19.14 9.87
N THR A 160 11.51 18.35 8.81
CA THR A 160 10.35 17.51 8.47
C THR A 160 10.12 16.44 9.54
N LEU A 161 11.20 15.80 10.01
CA LEU A 161 11.12 14.81 11.10
C LEU A 161 10.61 15.45 12.39
N ALA A 162 11.15 16.61 12.76
CA ALA A 162 10.75 17.34 13.95
C ALA A 162 9.29 17.76 13.88
N PHE A 163 8.84 18.22 12.71
CA PHE A 163 7.44 18.60 12.50
C PHE A 163 6.50 17.39 12.70
N ALA A 164 6.82 16.26 12.08
CA ALA A 164 6.02 15.05 12.21
C ALA A 164 5.92 14.60 13.68
N GLN A 165 7.03 14.67 14.41
CA GLN A 165 7.06 14.31 15.82
C GLN A 165 6.29 15.29 16.72
N SER A 166 6.10 16.52 16.28
CA SER A 166 5.39 17.55 17.02
C SER A 166 3.86 17.47 16.90
N LEU A 167 3.35 16.74 15.91
CA LEU A 167 1.91 16.62 15.69
C LEU A 167 1.28 15.70 16.73
N ASP A 168 0.16 16.15 17.28
CA ASP A 168 -0.68 15.30 18.12
C ASP A 168 -1.50 14.33 17.27
N LYS A 169 -2.06 13.32 17.91
CA LYS A 169 -2.82 12.25 17.25
C LYS A 169 -3.98 12.77 16.40
N ALA A 170 -4.60 13.87 16.81
CA ALA A 170 -5.75 14.44 16.13
C ALA A 170 -5.37 15.50 15.09
N ASP A 171 -4.10 15.89 15.03
CA ASP A 171 -3.67 16.96 14.12
C ASP A 171 -3.47 16.43 12.71
N ALA A 172 -4.13 17.08 11.76
CA ALA A 172 -3.85 16.87 10.35
C ALA A 172 -2.79 17.87 9.89
N PRO A 173 -1.73 17.45 9.20
CA PRO A 173 -0.77 18.38 8.63
C PRO A 173 -1.42 19.18 7.51
N PRO A 174 -0.89 20.37 7.16
CA PRO A 174 -1.35 21.11 5.98
C PRO A 174 -1.25 20.24 4.73
N GLU A 175 -2.31 20.22 3.91
CA GLU A 175 -2.36 19.39 2.70
C GLU A 175 -1.24 19.70 1.72
N ASP A 176 -0.91 20.96 1.54
CA ASP A 176 0.13 21.43 0.63
C ASP A 176 1.54 21.00 1.05
N MET A 177 1.71 20.57 2.30
CA MET A 177 2.98 20.03 2.79
C MET A 177 3.26 18.63 2.26
N GLU A 178 2.23 17.88 1.89
CA GLU A 178 2.33 16.48 1.45
C GLU A 178 3.21 15.64 2.39
N LEU A 179 2.95 15.73 3.69
CA LEU A 179 3.81 15.12 4.72
C LEU A 179 4.05 13.63 4.48
N GLY A 180 2.99 12.87 4.25
CA GLY A 180 3.10 11.44 4.01
C GLY A 180 3.95 11.10 2.79
N LYS A 181 3.86 11.89 1.74
CA LYS A 181 4.65 11.69 0.52
C LYS A 181 6.14 11.88 0.77
N GLN A 182 6.53 12.76 1.67
CA GLN A 182 7.94 12.97 2.02
C GLN A 182 8.57 11.76 2.69
N PHE A 183 7.76 10.89 3.32
CA PHE A 183 8.22 9.65 3.95
C PHE A 183 7.98 8.41 3.08
N ALA A 184 7.29 8.55 1.95
CA ALA A 184 6.87 7.42 1.13
C ALA A 184 8.04 6.78 0.38
N GLN A 185 8.13 5.45 0.47
CA GLN A 185 9.06 4.68 -0.36
C GLN A 185 8.56 4.66 -1.81
N GLN A 186 9.47 4.84 -2.75
CA GLN A 186 9.16 4.80 -4.18
C GLN A 186 9.61 3.47 -4.76
N VAL A 187 8.70 2.79 -5.42
CA VAL A 187 9.00 1.54 -6.13
C VAL A 187 9.15 1.86 -7.60
N ILE A 188 10.27 1.45 -8.19
CA ILE A 188 10.57 1.68 -9.61
C ILE A 188 10.61 0.33 -10.31
N LEU A 189 9.77 0.18 -11.32
CA LEU A 189 9.71 -0.98 -12.20
C LEU A 189 10.24 -0.55 -13.56
N GLN A 190 11.36 -1.16 -13.97
CA GLN A 190 12.02 -0.84 -15.22
C GLN A 190 12.13 -2.09 -16.09
N CYS A 191 11.61 -2.02 -17.30
CA CYS A 191 11.60 -3.13 -18.25
C CYS A 191 12.38 -2.76 -19.50
N GLN A 192 13.07 -3.74 -20.05
CA GLN A 192 13.83 -3.58 -21.30
C GLN A 192 12.97 -3.77 -22.53
#